data_a49262ab43d3f9099752fa82697a78c4
#
_entry.id   a49262ab43d3f9099752fa82697a78c4
#
_cell.length_a   1.000
_cell.length_b   1.000
_cell.length_c   1.000
_cell.angle_alpha   90.00
_cell.angle_beta   90.00
_cell.angle_gamma   90.00
#
_symmetry.space_group_name_H-M   'P 1'
#
loop_
_entity.id
_entity.type
_entity.pdbx_description
1 polymer ?
#
loop_
_entity_poly.entity_id
_entity_poly.type
_entity_poly.pdbx_seq_one_letter_code
_entity_poly.pdbx_strand_id
1 'polypeptide(L)'
;MSIKVGETVAILAGKDRYFMDETGQKKIKTGKVLKIFNQKQRIIVEGVNIKTKHQPPSKDQEKGSIIKQEGSIHISNVALIDPTTQTPTKVGIRFEKGKKIRYAKNSNNQLDGII
;
A
#
# COMPACT_ATOMS: atom_id res chain seq x y z
N MET A 1 -12.75 3.51 -2.22
CA MET A 1 -11.32 3.28 -2.53
C MET A 1 -11.16 1.88 -3.12
N SER A 2 -10.44 1.75 -4.21
CA SER A 2 -10.32 0.47 -4.93
C SER A 2 -9.26 -0.47 -4.37
N ILE A 3 -8.55 -0.08 -3.32
CA ILE A 3 -7.52 -0.86 -2.66
C ILE A 3 -8.07 -1.39 -1.35
N LYS A 4 -7.74 -2.63 -1.00
CA LYS A 4 -8.19 -3.27 0.23
C LYS A 4 -7.02 -3.64 1.12
N VAL A 5 -7.27 -3.72 2.43
CA VAL A 5 -6.29 -4.20 3.40
C VAL A 5 -5.83 -5.61 3.03
N GLY A 6 -4.53 -5.84 3.10
CA GLY A 6 -3.92 -7.12 2.76
C GLY A 6 -3.48 -7.23 1.31
N GLU A 7 -3.86 -6.30 0.45
CA GLU A 7 -3.41 -6.29 -0.95
C GLU A 7 -2.00 -5.71 -1.07
N THR A 8 -1.27 -6.15 -2.09
CA THR A 8 0.07 -5.63 -2.37
C THR A 8 -0.01 -4.46 -3.34
N VAL A 9 0.67 -3.37 -3.00
CA VAL A 9 0.72 -2.17 -3.83
C VAL A 9 2.17 -1.81 -4.14
N ALA A 10 2.37 -1.11 -5.26
CA ALA A 10 3.66 -0.53 -5.63
C ALA A 10 3.69 0.94 -5.25
N ILE A 11 4.83 1.43 -4.82
CA ILE A 11 5.02 2.85 -4.47
C ILE A 11 5.49 3.58 -5.71
N LEU A 12 4.67 4.52 -6.20
CA LEU A 12 4.93 5.23 -7.46
C LEU A 12 5.73 6.51 -7.28
N ALA A 13 5.64 7.15 -6.11
CA ALA A 13 6.26 8.42 -5.87
C ALA A 13 6.73 8.52 -4.41
N GLY A 14 7.67 9.44 -4.14
CA GLY A 14 8.21 9.66 -2.82
C GLY A 14 9.58 9.02 -2.64
N LYS A 15 10.15 9.19 -1.45
CA LYS A 15 11.51 8.70 -1.15
C LYS A 15 11.62 7.19 -1.12
N ASP A 16 10.51 6.48 -0.88
CA ASP A 16 10.49 5.03 -0.74
C ASP A 16 10.08 4.29 -2.02
N ARG A 17 10.02 4.97 -3.16
CA ARG A 17 9.54 4.34 -4.41
C ARG A 17 10.46 3.27 -4.98
N TYR A 18 11.74 3.32 -4.64
CA TYR A 18 12.73 2.36 -5.12
C TYR A 18 13.52 1.75 -3.98
N PHE A 19 13.96 0.51 -4.19
CA PHE A 19 14.96 -0.11 -3.34
C PHE A 19 16.02 -0.77 -4.21
N MET A 20 17.22 -0.98 -3.66
CA MET A 20 18.30 -1.71 -4.33
C MET A 20 18.21 -3.18 -3.98
N ASP A 21 18.18 -4.05 -5.00
CA ASP A 21 18.23 -5.47 -4.75
C ASP A 21 19.68 -5.95 -4.55
N GLU A 22 19.86 -7.26 -4.36
CA GLU A 22 21.17 -7.86 -4.13
C GLU A 22 22.15 -7.66 -5.29
N THR A 23 21.64 -7.48 -6.50
CA THR A 23 22.44 -7.25 -7.70
C THR A 23 22.76 -5.78 -7.95
N GLY A 24 22.28 -4.88 -7.08
CA GLY A 24 22.48 -3.45 -7.22
C GLY A 24 21.51 -2.75 -8.17
N GLN A 25 20.50 -3.45 -8.65
CA GLN A 25 19.49 -2.86 -9.53
C GLN A 25 18.40 -2.18 -8.71
N LYS A 26 17.92 -1.05 -9.21
CA LYS A 26 16.77 -0.39 -8.62
C LYS A 26 15.49 -1.10 -9.02
N LYS A 27 14.67 -1.44 -8.02
CA LYS A 27 13.36 -2.03 -8.23
C LYS A 27 12.29 -1.19 -7.53
N ILE A 28 11.09 -1.18 -8.10
CA ILE A 28 9.95 -0.51 -7.48
C ILE A 28 9.63 -1.19 -6.16
N LYS A 29 9.56 -0.39 -5.09
CA LYS A 29 9.21 -0.93 -3.79
C LYS A 29 7.74 -1.30 -3.75
N THR A 30 7.44 -2.47 -3.24
CA THR A 30 6.09 -2.96 -3.03
C THR A 30 5.88 -3.25 -1.54
N GLY A 31 4.64 -3.28 -1.13
CA GLY A 31 4.32 -3.58 0.25
C GLY A 31 2.86 -3.94 0.41
N LYS A 32 2.54 -4.53 1.55
CA LYS A 32 1.19 -4.94 1.89
C LYS A 32 0.45 -3.80 2.59
N VAL A 33 -0.79 -3.58 2.20
CA VAL A 33 -1.64 -2.56 2.83
C VAL A 33 -2.06 -3.04 4.22
N LEU A 34 -1.71 -2.27 5.24
CA LEU A 34 -2.03 -2.58 6.62
C LEU A 34 -3.31 -1.89 7.09
N LYS A 35 -3.57 -0.66 6.64
CA LYS A 35 -4.70 0.13 7.08
C LYS A 35 -5.12 1.11 6.00
N ILE A 36 -6.43 1.42 5.96
CA ILE A 36 -7.00 2.36 4.99
C ILE A 36 -7.78 3.44 5.73
N PHE A 37 -7.53 4.70 5.37
CA PHE A 37 -8.27 5.87 5.85
C PHE A 37 -9.06 6.45 4.68
N ASN A 38 -10.30 5.99 4.50
CA ASN A 38 -11.10 6.34 3.34
C ASN A 38 -11.36 7.84 3.21
N GLN A 39 -11.68 8.51 4.30
CA GLN A 39 -12.00 9.93 4.26
C GLN A 39 -10.81 10.78 3.85
N LYS A 40 -9.62 10.41 4.26
CA LYS A 40 -8.38 11.14 3.97
C LYS A 40 -7.73 10.67 2.66
N GLN A 41 -8.22 9.61 2.05
CA GLN A 41 -7.62 8.98 0.87
C GLN A 41 -6.16 8.62 1.11
N ARG A 42 -5.87 8.05 2.28
CA ARG A 42 -4.52 7.65 2.69
C ARG A 42 -4.52 6.22 3.18
N ILE A 43 -3.37 5.58 3.05
CA ILE A 43 -3.18 4.19 3.48
C ILE A 43 -1.85 4.05 4.22
N ILE A 44 -1.75 2.98 5.01
CA ILE A 44 -0.50 2.56 5.63
C ILE A 44 -0.03 1.29 4.95
N VAL A 45 1.21 1.31 4.46
CA VAL A 45 1.82 0.17 3.76
C VAL A 45 3.00 -0.33 4.57
N GLU A 46 3.09 -1.64 4.74
CA GLU A 46 4.15 -2.28 5.51
C GLU A 46 5.54 -1.92 4.96
N GLY A 47 6.42 -1.46 5.85
CA GLY A 47 7.80 -1.10 5.50
C GLY A 47 7.98 0.20 4.71
N VAL A 48 6.92 0.98 4.54
CA VAL A 48 6.94 2.22 3.74
C VAL A 48 6.65 3.43 4.63
N ASN A 49 7.36 4.52 4.38
CA ASN A 49 7.22 5.79 5.11
C ASN A 49 7.39 5.62 6.62
N ILE A 50 8.45 4.91 7.00
CA ILE A 50 8.73 4.65 8.41
C ILE A 50 9.16 5.93 9.12
N LYS A 51 8.48 6.24 10.21
CA LYS A 51 8.77 7.40 11.05
C LYS A 51 9.14 6.95 12.45
N THR A 52 10.11 7.66 13.03
CA THR A 52 10.51 7.46 14.41
C THR A 52 9.69 8.36 15.30
N LYS A 53 9.05 7.79 16.32
CA LYS A 53 8.30 8.54 17.33
C LYS A 53 8.93 8.38 18.68
N HIS A 54 9.07 9.49 19.41
CA HIS A 54 9.48 9.48 20.80
C HIS A 54 8.23 9.42 21.67
N GLN A 55 8.12 8.37 22.47
CA GLN A 55 7.02 8.27 23.44
C GLN A 55 7.46 8.88 24.76
N PRO A 56 6.63 9.74 25.38
CA PRO A 56 6.96 10.28 26.69
C PRO A 56 6.95 9.19 27.75
N PRO A 57 7.66 9.40 28.89
CA PRO A 57 7.58 8.48 30.01
C PRO A 57 6.13 8.31 30.50
N SER A 58 5.80 7.12 30.96
CA SER A 58 4.48 6.80 31.47
C SER A 58 4.63 6.11 32.83
N LYS A 59 3.50 5.85 33.51
CA LYS A 59 3.51 5.12 34.77
C LYS A 59 4.16 3.74 34.67
N ASP A 60 4.02 3.10 33.51
CA ASP A 60 4.57 1.76 33.30
C ASP A 60 5.99 1.79 32.74
N GLN A 61 6.43 2.94 32.24
CA GLN A 61 7.80 3.15 31.77
C GLN A 61 8.34 4.47 32.28
N GLU A 62 9.31 4.41 33.16
CA GLU A 62 9.96 5.61 33.72
C GLU A 62 10.77 6.36 32.67
N LYS A 63 11.27 5.65 31.66
CA LYS A 63 11.98 6.25 30.52
C LYS A 63 11.10 6.20 29.29
N GLY A 64 11.13 7.26 28.47
CA GLY A 64 10.48 7.26 27.20
C GLY A 64 11.05 6.21 26.27
N SER A 65 10.31 5.86 25.23
CA SER A 65 10.75 4.89 24.22
C SER A 65 10.74 5.50 22.84
N ILE A 66 11.55 4.92 21.95
CA ILE A 66 11.59 5.28 20.52
C ILE A 66 10.92 4.16 19.77
N ILE A 67 9.86 4.50 19.02
CA ILE A 67 9.10 3.55 18.23
C ILE A 67 9.23 3.90 16.76
N LYS A 68 9.51 2.90 15.93
CA LYS A 68 9.44 3.02 14.48
C LYS A 68 8.06 2.56 14.02
N GLN A 69 7.40 3.38 13.25
CA GLN A 69 6.04 3.12 12.80
C GLN A 69 5.85 3.64 11.37
N GLU A 70 5.11 2.89 10.56
CA GLU A 70 4.77 3.33 9.21
C GLU A 70 3.80 4.51 9.27
N GLY A 71 4.12 5.58 8.55
CA GLY A 71 3.22 6.70 8.37
C GLY A 71 2.31 6.47 7.17
N SER A 72 1.18 7.17 7.14
CA SER A 72 0.25 7.07 6.02
C SER A 72 0.77 7.76 4.77
N ILE A 73 0.39 7.25 3.59
CA ILE A 73 0.70 7.86 2.30
C ILE A 73 -0.60 8.02 1.52
N HIS A 74 -0.62 9.01 0.61
CA HIS A 74 -1.79 9.26 -0.22
C HIS A 74 -1.94 8.17 -1.28
N ILE A 75 -3.17 7.78 -1.58
CA ILE A 75 -3.44 6.70 -2.54
C ILE A 75 -2.96 7.01 -3.96
N SER A 76 -2.83 8.30 -4.32
CA SER A 76 -2.28 8.69 -5.64
C SER A 76 -0.82 8.28 -5.82
N ASN A 77 -0.12 7.99 -4.73
CA ASN A 77 1.30 7.60 -4.75
C ASN A 77 1.51 6.10 -4.81
N VAL A 78 0.44 5.32 -4.93
CA VAL A 78 0.52 3.86 -4.99
C VAL A 78 -0.32 3.33 -6.14
N ALA A 79 0.01 2.12 -6.58
CA ALA A 79 -0.77 1.38 -7.56
C ALA A 79 -0.88 -0.08 -7.11
N LEU A 80 -2.05 -0.68 -7.31
CA LEU A 80 -2.24 -2.09 -7.02
C LEU A 80 -1.37 -2.94 -7.95
N ILE A 81 -0.79 -4.01 -7.42
CA ILE A 81 -0.04 -4.97 -8.23
C ILE A 81 -1.02 -5.96 -8.85
N ASP A 82 -0.97 -6.10 -10.17
CA ASP A 82 -1.73 -7.11 -10.89
C ASP A 82 -1.16 -8.50 -10.54
N PRO A 83 -1.95 -9.38 -9.94
CA PRO A 83 -1.45 -10.69 -9.54
C PRO A 83 -1.04 -11.57 -10.72
N THR A 84 -1.57 -11.30 -11.92
CA THR A 84 -1.24 -12.07 -13.12
C THR A 84 0.11 -11.68 -13.71
N THR A 85 0.38 -10.37 -13.82
CA THR A 85 1.60 -9.85 -14.47
C THR A 85 2.66 -9.42 -13.47
N GLN A 86 2.32 -9.34 -12.18
CA GLN A 86 3.18 -8.86 -11.09
C GLN A 86 3.69 -7.43 -11.33
N THR A 87 2.92 -6.62 -12.06
CA THR A 87 3.27 -5.23 -12.37
C THR A 87 2.21 -4.28 -11.84
N PRO A 88 2.58 -3.01 -11.59
CA PRO A 88 1.59 -2.02 -11.16
C PRO A 88 0.50 -1.84 -12.22
N THR A 89 -0.73 -1.77 -11.78
CA THR A 89 -1.88 -1.61 -12.66
C THR A 89 -2.87 -0.61 -12.08
N LYS A 90 -3.68 -0.04 -12.97
CA LYS A 90 -4.85 0.73 -12.55
C LYS A 90 -6.02 -0.23 -12.37
N VAL A 91 -6.88 0.09 -11.41
CA VAL A 91 -8.07 -0.69 -11.11
C VAL A 91 -9.26 -0.08 -11.84
N GLY A 92 -9.93 -0.91 -12.64
CA GLY A 92 -11.20 -0.56 -13.24
C GLY A 92 -12.35 -1.29 -12.54
N ILE A 93 -13.55 -0.80 -12.76
CA ILE A 93 -14.77 -1.40 -12.22
C ILE A 93 -15.67 -1.76 -13.38
N ARG A 94 -16.16 -2.99 -13.40
CA ARG A 94 -17.15 -3.43 -14.39
C ARG A 94 -18.27 -4.19 -13.68
N PHE A 95 -19.38 -4.32 -14.39
CA PHE A 95 -20.54 -5.06 -13.89
C PHE A 95 -20.64 -6.37 -14.62
N GLU A 96 -20.68 -7.46 -13.89
CA GLU A 96 -20.95 -8.79 -14.44
C GLU A 96 -22.06 -9.44 -13.64
N LYS A 97 -23.09 -9.91 -14.32
CA LYS A 97 -24.26 -10.56 -13.71
C LYS A 97 -24.88 -9.73 -12.58
N GLY A 98 -24.93 -8.39 -12.78
CA GLY A 98 -25.48 -7.46 -11.80
C GLY A 98 -24.57 -7.13 -10.61
N LYS A 99 -23.33 -7.58 -10.62
CA LYS A 99 -22.37 -7.35 -9.53
C LYS A 99 -21.22 -6.48 -10.00
N LYS A 100 -20.76 -5.60 -9.10
CA LYS A 100 -19.53 -4.84 -9.33
C LYS A 100 -18.32 -5.72 -9.09
N ILE A 101 -17.40 -5.75 -10.04
CA ILE A 101 -16.11 -6.41 -9.85
C ILE A 101 -14.98 -5.44 -10.16
N ARG A 102 -13.86 -5.64 -9.48
CA ARG A 102 -12.63 -4.94 -9.79
C ARG A 102 -11.84 -5.75 -10.81
N TYR A 103 -11.20 -5.08 -11.75
CA TYR A 103 -10.32 -5.74 -12.70
C TYR A 103 -9.05 -4.93 -12.89
N ALA A 104 -7.97 -5.62 -13.25
CA ALA A 104 -6.70 -4.98 -13.56
C ALA A 104 -6.75 -4.49 -15.00
N LYS A 105 -6.59 -3.18 -15.21
CA LYS A 105 -6.67 -2.61 -16.56
C LYS A 105 -5.57 -3.12 -17.50
N ASN A 106 -4.42 -3.51 -16.94
CA ASN A 106 -3.32 -4.03 -17.73
C ASN A 106 -3.63 -5.37 -18.39
N SER A 107 -4.34 -6.26 -17.71
CA SER A 107 -4.59 -7.62 -18.17
C SER A 107 -6.06 -7.96 -18.35
N ASN A 108 -6.97 -7.06 -17.98
CA ASN A 108 -8.43 -7.31 -17.92
C ASN A 108 -8.84 -8.45 -16.99
N ASN A 109 -7.95 -8.93 -16.16
CA ASN A 109 -8.25 -10.02 -15.23
C ASN A 109 -9.01 -9.50 -14.02
N GLN A 110 -9.97 -10.29 -13.56
CA GLN A 110 -10.71 -9.99 -12.34
C GLN A 110 -9.79 -10.06 -11.13
N LEU A 111 -9.81 -9.00 -10.30
CA LEU A 111 -9.02 -8.96 -9.08
C LEU A 111 -9.75 -9.62 -7.92
N ASP A 112 -11.02 -9.31 -7.77
CA ASP A 112 -11.89 -9.95 -6.79
C ASP A 112 -13.35 -9.72 -7.16
N GLY A 113 -14.24 -10.22 -6.33
CA GLY A 113 -15.67 -10.04 -6.52
C GLY A 113 -16.16 -8.64 -6.15
N ILE A 114 -17.19 -8.56 -5.33
CA ILE A 114 -17.88 -7.31 -5.02
C ILE A 114 -16.97 -6.34 -4.26
N ILE A 115 -17.02 -5.08 -4.68
CA ILE A 115 -16.35 -4.01 -3.97
C ILE A 115 -17.30 -3.42 -2.93
#